data_df3186d57f639476e7dafc8fe6164f18
#
_entry.id   df3186d57f639476e7dafc8fe6164f18
#
_cell.length_a   1.000
_cell.length_b   1.000
_cell.length_c   1.000
_cell.angle_alpha   90.00
_cell.angle_beta   90.00
_cell.angle_gamma   90.00
#
_symmetry.space_group_name_H-M   'P 1'
#
loop_
_entity.id
_entity.type
_entity.pdbx_description
1 polymer ?
#
loop_
_entity_poly.entity_id
_entity_poly.type
_entity_poly.pdbx_seq_one_letter_code
_entity_poly.pdbx_strand_id
1 'polypeptide(L)'
;MVRITSVTPKSRAERHGILAGDTLISINGREVTDVLDYRFFLTATEVKLSLTRDGEAFEVTIRKREYDDIGLDFETPLMDKKHSCENKCIFCFIDQMPPGMRKTLYFKDDDSRLGFLFGNYVTLTNLEEEDIDRIIKMRLSPINVSVHTMNPKLRVEMMKNPHAADSLEYLK
;
A
#
# COMPACT_ATOMS: atom_id res chain seq x y z
N MET A 1 -4.21 -5.38 11.30
CA MET A 1 -4.58 -6.84 11.32
C MET A 1 -5.04 -7.27 9.95
N VAL A 2 -4.44 -8.28 9.34
CA VAL A 2 -4.69 -8.69 7.96
C VAL A 2 -4.96 -10.19 7.87
N ARG A 3 -6.07 -10.58 7.23
CA ARG A 3 -6.47 -11.99 7.10
C ARG A 3 -5.68 -12.68 5.98
N ILE A 4 -5.12 -13.85 6.29
CA ILE A 4 -4.43 -14.70 5.33
C ILE A 4 -5.49 -15.51 4.56
N THR A 5 -5.51 -15.38 3.24
CA THR A 5 -6.48 -16.06 2.36
C THR A 5 -5.97 -17.38 1.83
N SER A 6 -4.69 -17.48 1.59
CA SER A 6 -4.05 -18.75 1.24
C SER A 6 -2.60 -18.82 1.74
N VAL A 7 -2.08 -20.03 1.82
CA VAL A 7 -0.69 -20.30 2.15
C VAL A 7 -0.11 -21.17 1.04
N THR A 8 1.00 -20.73 0.46
CA THR A 8 1.66 -21.43 -0.63
C THR A 8 2.13 -22.84 -0.18
N PRO A 9 1.76 -23.91 -0.89
CA PRO A 9 2.20 -25.26 -0.55
C PRO A 9 3.72 -25.39 -0.49
N LYS A 10 4.22 -26.12 0.53
CA LYS A 10 5.64 -26.33 0.84
C LYS A 10 6.40 -25.05 1.18
N SER A 11 5.71 -23.92 1.40
CA SER A 11 6.30 -22.67 1.86
C SER A 11 6.85 -22.76 3.28
N ARG A 12 7.55 -21.71 3.73
CA ARG A 12 7.97 -21.61 5.13
C ARG A 12 6.79 -21.44 6.07
N ALA A 13 5.80 -20.66 5.68
CA ALA A 13 4.57 -20.46 6.46
C ALA A 13 3.84 -21.79 6.72
N GLU A 14 3.60 -22.58 5.67
CA GLU A 14 2.95 -23.88 5.81
C GLU A 14 3.72 -24.82 6.75
N ARG A 15 5.05 -24.91 6.59
CA ARG A 15 5.91 -25.75 7.46
C ARG A 15 5.89 -25.36 8.92
N HIS A 16 5.56 -24.11 9.22
CA HIS A 16 5.42 -23.61 10.59
C HIS A 16 3.96 -23.60 11.08
N GLY A 17 3.04 -24.24 10.35
CA GLY A 17 1.66 -24.45 10.76
C GLY A 17 0.73 -23.24 10.59
N ILE A 18 1.12 -22.24 9.79
CA ILE A 18 0.23 -21.13 9.42
C ILE A 18 -0.77 -21.63 8.38
N LEU A 19 -2.03 -21.28 8.53
CA LEU A 19 -3.12 -21.74 7.69
C LEU A 19 -3.89 -20.57 7.06
N ALA A 20 -4.58 -20.86 5.97
CA ALA A 20 -5.60 -19.93 5.45
C ALA A 20 -6.68 -19.72 6.52
N GLY A 21 -7.09 -18.48 6.70
CA GLY A 21 -8.03 -18.07 7.75
C GLY A 21 -7.36 -17.45 8.98
N ASP A 22 -6.08 -17.70 9.20
CA ASP A 22 -5.32 -17.00 10.24
C ASP A 22 -5.28 -15.49 9.98
N THR A 23 -5.14 -14.70 11.03
CA THR A 23 -5.00 -13.25 10.93
C THR A 23 -3.60 -12.84 11.40
N LEU A 24 -2.85 -12.18 10.53
CA LEU A 24 -1.56 -11.58 10.83
C LEU A 24 -1.78 -10.27 11.58
N ILE A 25 -1.16 -10.12 12.75
CA ILE A 25 -1.24 -8.93 13.59
C ILE A 25 0.03 -8.10 13.46
N SER A 26 1.19 -8.72 13.69
CA SER A 26 2.47 -8.01 13.70
C SER A 26 3.62 -8.88 13.20
N ILE A 27 4.69 -8.22 12.76
CA ILE A 27 5.97 -8.82 12.44
C ILE A 27 7.05 -8.13 13.30
N ASN A 28 7.79 -8.92 14.06
CA ASN A 28 8.82 -8.42 15.00
C ASN A 28 8.29 -7.34 15.96
N GLY A 29 7.05 -7.51 16.45
CA GLY A 29 6.38 -6.60 17.38
C GLY A 29 5.88 -5.28 16.73
N ARG A 30 5.97 -5.14 15.41
CA ARG A 30 5.46 -4.00 14.65
C ARG A 30 4.16 -4.39 13.96
N GLU A 31 3.13 -3.59 14.13
CA GLU A 31 1.84 -3.83 13.49
C GLU A 31 1.98 -3.80 11.96
N VAL A 32 1.26 -4.72 11.31
CA VAL A 32 1.15 -4.76 9.85
C VAL A 32 -0.19 -4.19 9.46
N THR A 33 -0.19 -3.05 8.78
CA THR A 33 -1.40 -2.38 8.31
C THR A 33 -1.67 -2.64 6.84
N ASP A 34 -0.62 -2.70 6.03
CA ASP A 34 -0.72 -2.93 4.59
C ASP A 34 0.51 -3.65 4.02
N VAL A 35 0.54 -3.77 2.69
CA VAL A 35 1.58 -4.46 1.95
C VAL A 35 2.97 -3.83 2.08
N LEU A 36 3.07 -2.52 2.33
CA LEU A 36 4.38 -1.87 2.50
C LEU A 36 5.01 -2.29 3.82
N ASP A 37 4.25 -2.28 4.92
CA ASP A 37 4.71 -2.81 6.22
C ASP A 37 5.12 -4.28 6.09
N TYR A 38 4.25 -5.08 5.48
CA TYR A 38 4.49 -6.50 5.29
C TYR A 38 5.82 -6.75 4.57
N ARG A 39 6.02 -6.13 3.41
CA ARG A 39 7.25 -6.30 2.63
C ARG A 39 8.48 -5.75 3.34
N PHE A 40 8.35 -4.58 3.98
CA PHE A 40 9.46 -3.96 4.69
C PHE A 40 9.92 -4.80 5.89
N PHE A 41 8.98 -5.30 6.70
CA PHE A 41 9.35 -6.10 7.88
C PHE A 41 9.83 -7.50 7.50
N LEU A 42 9.41 -8.01 6.34
CA LEU A 42 9.93 -9.27 5.81
C LEU A 42 11.35 -9.19 5.26
N THR A 43 12.00 -8.03 5.18
CA THR A 43 13.41 -7.98 4.78
C THR A 43 14.35 -8.65 5.80
N ALA A 44 13.94 -8.74 7.06
CA ALA A 44 14.71 -9.39 8.11
C ALA A 44 14.93 -10.89 7.85
N THR A 45 16.08 -11.42 8.25
CA THR A 45 16.44 -12.83 8.13
C THR A 45 15.76 -13.74 9.17
N GLU A 46 15.29 -13.15 10.28
CA GLU A 46 14.47 -13.79 11.27
C GLU A 46 13.23 -12.93 11.50
N VAL A 47 12.05 -13.52 11.31
CA VAL A 47 10.77 -12.84 11.46
C VAL A 47 9.91 -13.57 12.49
N LYS A 48 9.50 -12.86 13.54
CA LYS A 48 8.57 -13.32 14.54
C LYS A 48 7.18 -12.78 14.19
N LEU A 49 6.29 -13.65 13.76
CA LEU A 49 4.92 -13.34 13.40
C LEU A 49 4.02 -13.53 14.59
N SER A 50 3.21 -12.53 14.92
CA SER A 50 2.10 -12.68 15.87
C SER A 50 0.82 -12.84 15.06
N LEU A 51 0.09 -13.93 15.32
CA LEU A 51 -1.11 -14.32 14.57
C LEU A 51 -2.25 -14.65 15.53
N THR A 52 -3.48 -14.65 14.99
CA THR A 52 -4.63 -15.22 15.70
C THR A 52 -5.33 -16.25 14.82
N ARG A 53 -5.84 -17.32 15.44
CA ARG A 53 -6.70 -18.34 14.86
C ARG A 53 -7.86 -18.59 15.82
N ASP A 54 -9.09 -18.48 15.34
CA ASP A 54 -10.32 -18.69 16.12
C ASP A 54 -10.36 -17.89 17.45
N GLY A 55 -9.72 -16.71 17.45
CA GLY A 55 -9.63 -15.83 18.61
C GLY A 55 -8.45 -16.10 19.55
N GLU A 56 -7.71 -17.17 19.34
CA GLU A 56 -6.51 -17.49 20.12
C GLU A 56 -5.25 -16.93 19.46
N ALA A 57 -4.43 -16.22 20.25
CA ALA A 57 -3.17 -15.65 19.78
C ALA A 57 -2.04 -16.69 19.85
N PHE A 58 -1.21 -16.74 18.82
CA PHE A 58 0.00 -17.56 18.79
C PHE A 58 1.13 -16.85 18.04
N GLU A 59 2.34 -17.32 18.23
CA GLU A 59 3.52 -16.75 17.62
C GLU A 59 4.30 -17.80 16.83
N VAL A 60 4.86 -17.38 15.71
CA VAL A 60 5.67 -18.22 14.83
C VAL A 60 6.96 -17.48 14.49
N THR A 61 8.11 -18.11 14.70
CA THR A 61 9.40 -17.55 14.29
C THR A 61 9.90 -18.29 13.05
N ILE A 62 10.12 -17.56 11.98
CA ILE A 62 10.60 -18.09 10.70
C ILE A 62 11.99 -17.53 10.39
N ARG A 63 12.97 -18.40 10.15
CA ARG A 63 14.28 -18.04 9.63
C ARG A 63 14.32 -18.19 8.12
N LYS A 64 14.85 -17.18 7.43
CA LYS A 64 14.90 -17.13 5.96
C LYS A 64 16.10 -16.32 5.49
N ARG A 65 16.36 -16.31 4.19
CA ARG A 65 17.27 -15.34 3.61
C ARG A 65 16.59 -13.97 3.53
N GLU A 66 17.38 -12.93 3.53
CA GLU A 66 16.90 -11.58 3.23
C GLU A 66 16.09 -11.59 1.92
N TYR A 67 14.95 -10.88 1.90
CA TYR A 67 14.00 -10.80 0.76
C TYR A 67 13.30 -12.10 0.35
N ASP A 68 13.59 -13.26 0.95
CA ASP A 68 12.80 -14.48 0.68
C ASP A 68 11.35 -14.28 1.13
N ASP A 69 10.41 -14.71 0.30
CA ASP A 69 9.00 -14.81 0.68
C ASP A 69 8.79 -15.97 1.65
N ILE A 70 7.78 -15.85 2.47
CA ILE A 70 7.34 -16.90 3.42
C ILE A 70 6.12 -17.68 2.93
N GLY A 71 5.44 -17.19 1.89
CA GLY A 71 4.33 -17.86 1.21
C GLY A 71 2.96 -17.58 1.82
N LEU A 72 2.69 -16.33 2.19
CA LEU A 72 1.36 -15.87 2.62
C LEU A 72 0.71 -15.05 1.51
N ASP A 73 -0.56 -15.35 1.22
CA ASP A 73 -1.39 -14.57 0.32
C ASP A 73 -2.54 -13.89 1.08
N PHE A 74 -2.97 -12.75 0.58
CA PHE A 74 -4.00 -11.91 1.17
C PHE A 74 -5.11 -11.63 0.17
N GLU A 75 -6.27 -11.14 0.64
CA GLU A 75 -7.45 -10.93 -0.19
C GLU A 75 -7.19 -9.95 -1.34
N THR A 76 -6.41 -8.91 -1.07
CA THR A 76 -5.99 -7.92 -2.06
C THR A 76 -4.47 -7.78 -2.06
N PRO A 77 -3.85 -7.41 -3.20
CA PRO A 77 -2.41 -7.15 -3.27
C PRO A 77 -1.93 -6.05 -2.32
N LEU A 78 -2.82 -5.16 -1.90
CA LEU A 78 -2.51 -4.06 -0.96
C LEU A 78 -2.79 -4.43 0.50
N MET A 79 -3.45 -5.56 0.75
CA MET A 79 -3.85 -6.09 2.06
C MET A 79 -4.99 -5.30 2.73
N ASP A 80 -5.42 -4.20 2.12
CA ASP A 80 -6.54 -3.35 2.52
C ASP A 80 -7.29 -2.76 1.32
N LYS A 81 -8.08 -1.69 1.54
CA LYS A 81 -8.81 -0.97 0.48
C LYS A 81 -7.88 -0.05 -0.29
N LYS A 82 -8.06 -0.01 -1.62
CA LYS A 82 -7.38 0.94 -2.49
C LYS A 82 -7.80 2.38 -2.19
N HIS A 83 -6.84 3.29 -2.22
CA HIS A 83 -7.09 4.72 -2.16
C HIS A 83 -7.42 5.24 -3.56
N SER A 84 -8.52 5.98 -3.68
CA SER A 84 -8.95 6.59 -4.93
C SER A 84 -8.51 8.05 -4.99
N CYS A 85 -8.28 8.54 -6.20
CA CYS A 85 -8.01 9.95 -6.45
C CYS A 85 -9.21 10.82 -6.11
N GLU A 86 -9.01 11.82 -5.27
CA GLU A 86 -10.04 12.79 -4.84
C GLU A 86 -10.08 14.04 -5.73
N ASN A 87 -9.14 14.14 -6.67
CA ASN A 87 -9.05 15.30 -7.56
C ASN A 87 -10.18 15.32 -8.60
N LYS A 88 -10.55 16.55 -9.02
CA LYS A 88 -11.52 16.81 -10.09
C LYS A 88 -10.84 17.61 -11.21
N CYS A 89 -9.70 17.13 -11.66
CA CYS A 89 -8.85 17.84 -12.63
C CYS A 89 -9.63 18.18 -13.91
N ILE A 90 -9.44 19.41 -14.40
CA ILE A 90 -10.07 19.86 -15.65
C ILE A 90 -9.64 19.05 -16.88
N PHE A 91 -8.53 18.31 -16.77
CA PHE A 91 -7.96 17.45 -17.81
C PHE A 91 -8.04 15.95 -17.47
N CYS A 92 -8.86 15.54 -16.48
CA CYS A 92 -8.93 14.14 -16.07
C CYS A 92 -9.52 13.27 -17.18
N PHE A 93 -8.70 12.42 -17.81
CA PHE A 93 -9.15 11.53 -18.87
C PHE A 93 -10.17 10.49 -18.40
N ILE A 94 -10.15 10.11 -17.11
CA ILE A 94 -11.16 9.20 -16.56
C ILE A 94 -12.53 9.89 -16.50
N ASP A 95 -12.59 11.16 -16.05
CA ASP A 95 -13.84 11.92 -15.98
C ASP A 95 -14.41 12.25 -17.36
N GLN A 96 -13.57 12.22 -18.42
CA GLN A 96 -13.94 12.46 -19.82
C GLN A 96 -14.35 11.19 -20.57
N MET A 97 -14.26 10.02 -19.93
CA MET A 97 -14.64 8.75 -20.58
C MET A 97 -16.14 8.68 -20.87
N PRO A 98 -16.53 8.08 -22.01
CA PRO A 98 -17.95 7.85 -22.33
C PRO A 98 -18.64 7.05 -21.23
N PRO A 99 -19.91 7.35 -20.90
CA PRO A 99 -20.67 6.57 -19.93
C PRO A 99 -20.96 5.15 -20.42
N GLY A 100 -21.19 4.22 -19.49
CA GLY A 100 -21.63 2.85 -19.80
C GLY A 100 -20.49 1.85 -20.11
N MET A 101 -19.24 2.23 -19.89
CA MET A 101 -18.09 1.33 -20.01
C MET A 101 -17.95 0.44 -18.75
N ARG A 102 -16.99 -0.50 -18.76
CA ARG A 102 -16.71 -1.36 -17.60
C ARG A 102 -16.38 -0.52 -16.36
N LYS A 103 -16.94 -0.85 -15.22
CA LYS A 103 -16.74 -0.10 -13.94
C LYS A 103 -15.27 0.12 -13.59
N THR A 104 -14.42 -0.87 -13.88
CA THR A 104 -12.98 -0.81 -13.59
C THR A 104 -12.24 0.31 -14.35
N LEU A 105 -12.79 0.78 -15.48
CA LEU A 105 -12.21 1.87 -16.25
C LEU A 105 -12.44 3.26 -15.61
N TYR A 106 -13.41 3.37 -14.71
CA TYR A 106 -13.72 4.63 -14.03
C TYR A 106 -13.04 4.75 -12.66
N PHE A 107 -12.22 3.76 -12.29
CA PHE A 107 -11.44 3.84 -11.07
C PHE A 107 -10.28 4.82 -11.26
N LYS A 108 -10.28 5.87 -10.44
CA LYS A 108 -9.22 6.88 -10.42
C LYS A 108 -8.19 6.47 -9.38
N ASP A 109 -7.07 5.92 -9.84
CA ASP A 109 -5.97 5.51 -8.98
C ASP A 109 -5.15 6.72 -8.53
N ASP A 110 -4.89 6.81 -7.23
CA ASP A 110 -3.94 7.74 -6.61
C ASP A 110 -3.35 7.12 -5.33
N ASP A 111 -3.22 5.80 -5.34
CA ASP A 111 -2.70 5.04 -4.21
C ASP A 111 -1.16 5.01 -4.27
N SER A 112 -0.50 5.64 -3.29
CA SER A 112 0.96 5.71 -3.23
C SER A 112 1.61 4.32 -3.18
N ARG A 113 0.94 3.33 -2.61
CA ARG A 113 1.43 1.94 -2.53
C ARG A 113 1.53 1.32 -3.91
N LEU A 114 0.57 1.59 -4.81
CA LEU A 114 0.64 1.18 -6.21
C LEU A 114 1.76 1.93 -6.95
N GLY A 115 2.07 3.14 -6.54
CA GLY A 115 3.25 3.88 -7.00
C GLY A 115 4.53 3.11 -6.72
N PHE A 116 4.75 2.70 -5.47
CA PHE A 116 5.95 1.94 -5.07
C PHE A 116 6.00 0.51 -5.64
N LEU A 117 4.84 -0.17 -5.74
CA LEU A 117 4.79 -1.57 -6.17
C LEU A 117 4.85 -1.75 -7.68
N PHE A 118 4.24 -0.84 -8.44
CA PHE A 118 4.01 -1.00 -9.88
C PHE A 118 4.46 0.21 -10.71
N GLY A 119 4.97 1.26 -10.09
CA GLY A 119 5.42 2.47 -10.77
C GLY A 119 4.29 3.38 -11.24
N ASN A 120 3.09 3.26 -10.65
CA ASN A 120 1.97 4.15 -10.96
C ASN A 120 2.30 5.59 -10.57
N TYR A 121 1.75 6.54 -11.33
CA TYR A 121 1.86 7.97 -11.00
C TYR A 121 0.85 8.34 -9.93
N VAL A 122 1.30 9.13 -8.95
CA VAL A 122 0.47 9.65 -7.86
C VAL A 122 0.52 11.17 -7.82
N THR A 123 -0.48 11.79 -7.21
CA THR A 123 -0.55 13.25 -7.10
C THR A 123 -0.08 13.79 -5.75
N LEU A 124 0.04 12.92 -4.75
CA LEU A 124 0.31 13.21 -3.33
C LEU A 124 -0.76 14.08 -2.66
N THR A 125 -1.93 14.26 -3.27
CA THR A 125 -2.96 15.15 -2.73
C THR A 125 -3.88 14.48 -1.71
N ASN A 126 -3.77 13.17 -1.54
CA ASN A 126 -4.52 12.33 -0.61
C ASN A 126 -3.62 11.65 0.43
N LEU A 127 -2.42 12.16 0.63
CA LEU A 127 -1.49 11.71 1.68
C LEU A 127 -1.55 12.66 2.87
N GLU A 128 -1.49 12.08 4.06
CA GLU A 128 -1.34 12.78 5.32
C GLU A 128 0.15 12.87 5.71
N GLU A 129 0.50 13.68 6.71
CA GLU A 129 1.88 13.81 7.18
C GLU A 129 2.47 12.48 7.65
N GLU A 130 1.65 11.63 8.29
CA GLU A 130 2.04 10.30 8.75
C GLU A 130 2.44 9.38 7.61
N ASP A 131 1.78 9.50 6.45
CA ASP A 131 2.13 8.74 5.25
C ASP A 131 3.51 9.15 4.72
N ILE A 132 3.77 10.46 4.70
CA ILE A 132 5.06 11.01 4.26
C ILE A 132 6.18 10.57 5.22
N ASP A 133 5.96 10.69 6.53
CA ASP A 133 6.91 10.24 7.55
C ASP A 133 7.22 8.73 7.40
N ARG A 134 6.21 7.93 7.10
CA ARG A 134 6.35 6.51 6.85
C ARG A 134 7.19 6.22 5.61
N ILE A 135 6.92 6.92 4.50
CA ILE A 135 7.69 6.81 3.25
C ILE A 135 9.18 7.12 3.51
N ILE A 136 9.46 8.22 4.22
CA ILE A 136 10.82 8.63 4.56
C ILE A 136 11.49 7.60 5.48
N LYS A 137 10.82 7.18 6.54
CA LYS A 137 11.34 6.22 7.53
C LYS A 137 11.66 4.86 6.93
N MET A 138 10.82 4.40 6.01
CA MET A 138 11.02 3.15 5.28
C MET A 138 11.95 3.29 4.08
N ARG A 139 12.34 4.52 3.71
CA ARG A 139 13.14 4.84 2.51
C ARG A 139 12.54 4.24 1.24
N LEU A 140 11.21 4.36 1.11
CA LEU A 140 10.50 3.82 -0.05
C LEU A 140 10.88 4.61 -1.32
N SER A 141 11.24 3.88 -2.37
CA SER A 141 11.73 4.47 -3.63
C SER A 141 11.62 3.45 -4.78
N PRO A 142 11.43 3.89 -6.03
CA PRO A 142 11.08 5.26 -6.45
C PRO A 142 9.59 5.57 -6.27
N ILE A 143 9.23 6.84 -6.31
CA ILE A 143 7.85 7.31 -6.46
C ILE A 143 7.73 8.23 -7.68
N ASN A 144 6.74 8.00 -8.53
CA ASN A 144 6.46 8.81 -9.70
C ASN A 144 5.35 9.82 -9.39
N VAL A 145 5.66 11.11 -9.41
CA VAL A 145 4.72 12.16 -9.02
C VAL A 145 4.23 12.96 -10.22
N SER A 146 2.92 13.08 -10.35
CA SER A 146 2.25 13.95 -11.33
C SER A 146 2.18 15.37 -10.79
N VAL A 147 3.11 16.24 -11.19
CA VAL A 147 3.22 17.61 -10.66
C VAL A 147 2.32 18.59 -11.39
N HIS A 148 2.19 18.50 -12.72
CA HIS A 148 1.43 19.36 -13.63
C HIS A 148 1.93 20.81 -13.68
N THR A 149 2.06 21.49 -12.55
CA THR A 149 2.63 22.83 -12.39
C THR A 149 3.20 23.01 -10.99
N MET A 150 4.28 23.79 -10.88
CA MET A 150 4.88 24.19 -9.60
C MET A 150 4.25 25.46 -9.01
N ASN A 151 3.27 26.08 -9.69
CA ASN A 151 2.51 27.20 -9.15
C ASN A 151 1.37 26.65 -8.28
N PRO A 152 1.39 26.86 -6.93
CA PRO A 152 0.41 26.26 -6.02
C PRO A 152 -1.03 26.70 -6.33
N LYS A 153 -1.26 27.98 -6.64
CA LYS A 153 -2.61 28.49 -6.95
C LYS A 153 -3.16 27.87 -8.23
N LEU A 154 -2.33 27.84 -9.28
CA LEU A 154 -2.72 27.24 -10.56
C LEU A 154 -2.97 25.74 -10.41
N ARG A 155 -2.17 25.05 -9.58
CA ARG A 155 -2.36 23.61 -9.31
C ARG A 155 -3.70 23.33 -8.65
N VAL A 156 -4.07 24.11 -7.63
CA VAL A 156 -5.41 24.03 -7.00
C VAL A 156 -6.53 24.26 -7.99
N GLU A 157 -6.40 25.27 -8.87
CA GLU A 157 -7.40 25.58 -9.88
C GLU A 157 -7.55 24.43 -10.91
N MET A 158 -6.44 23.90 -11.40
CA MET A 158 -6.42 22.82 -12.39
C MET A 158 -6.94 21.50 -11.82
N MET A 159 -6.58 21.17 -10.59
CA MET A 159 -6.94 19.90 -9.96
C MET A 159 -8.26 19.97 -9.18
N LYS A 160 -8.78 21.18 -8.96
CA LYS A 160 -9.99 21.44 -8.14
C LYS A 160 -9.94 20.76 -6.77
N ASN A 161 -8.75 20.79 -6.17
CA ASN A 161 -8.47 20.21 -4.86
C ASN A 161 -7.57 21.18 -4.06
N PRO A 162 -7.98 21.66 -2.87
CA PRO A 162 -7.18 22.57 -2.07
C PRO A 162 -5.84 21.97 -1.63
N HIS A 163 -5.79 20.67 -1.35
CA HIS A 163 -4.57 19.95 -0.97
C HIS A 163 -3.52 19.87 -2.10
N ALA A 164 -3.88 20.27 -3.31
CA ALA A 164 -2.95 20.29 -4.42
C ALA A 164 -1.81 21.32 -4.26
N ALA A 165 -2.00 22.37 -3.44
CA ALA A 165 -0.94 23.29 -3.11
C ALA A 165 0.03 22.68 -2.10
N ASP A 166 -0.51 22.07 -1.04
CA ASP A 166 0.26 21.52 0.10
C ASP A 166 1.17 20.36 -0.35
N SER A 167 0.66 19.53 -1.25
CA SER A 167 1.41 18.39 -1.78
C SER A 167 2.69 18.76 -2.57
N LEU A 168 2.89 20.04 -2.93
CA LEU A 168 4.16 20.52 -3.50
C LEU A 168 5.27 20.64 -2.44
N GLU A 169 4.90 20.79 -1.15
CA GLU A 169 5.88 20.85 -0.07
C GLU A 169 6.56 19.49 0.15
N TYR A 170 5.84 18.40 -0.11
CA TYR A 170 6.38 17.03 -0.02
C TYR A 170 7.46 16.72 -1.07
N LEU A 171 7.64 17.60 -2.05
CA LEU A 171 8.69 17.45 -3.09
C LEU A 171 10.01 18.12 -2.72
N LYS A 172 10.08 18.80 -1.57
CA LYS A 172 11.28 19.48 -1.07
C LYS A 172 12.08 18.61 -0.13
#